data_de73950be0223f009d7d92a448e375c7
#
_entry.id   de73950be0223f009d7d92a448e375c7
#
_cell.length_a   1.000
_cell.length_b   1.000
_cell.length_c   1.000
_cell.angle_alpha   90.00
_cell.angle_beta   90.00
_cell.angle_gamma   90.00
#
_symmetry.space_group_name_H-M   'P 1'
#
loop_
_entity.id
_entity.type
_entity.pdbx_description
1 polymer ?
#
loop_
_entity_poly.entity_id
_entity_poly.type
_entity_poly.pdbx_seq_one_letter_code
_entity_poly.pdbx_strand_id
1 'polypeptide(L)'
;MTTPRRRHVAIPDASRYSRRDFLASTGITGAAIIAPAFVPMKVTAAPSAVTEARALPAPAKEGGMPLMQALNLRRSTREFSERKIPAQVLSDLLWAAYGVNRPSGDRTAPCWRHIIVIDVYAAMEDGLWLYDPKRHALVPHPAGDIRAQTGQQEFAGRAPLNLVYVANGQRMSELTPENRKLYCSVDAAFIGQNVYLYCASVGLATVFRGAVDYPKLARAMRLDHDQFVAFAQTVGYPKEA
;
A
#
# COMPACT_ATOMS: atom_id res chain seq x y z
N MET A 1 -27.73 -47.40 -18.68
CA MET A 1 -27.02 -46.25 -18.11
C MET A 1 -27.83 -45.00 -18.39
N THR A 2 -28.54 -44.49 -17.39
CA THR A 2 -29.58 -43.47 -17.50
C THR A 2 -29.03 -42.14 -17.00
N THR A 3 -29.03 -41.12 -17.87
CA THR A 3 -28.59 -39.75 -17.58
C THR A 3 -29.67 -39.01 -16.77
N PRO A 4 -29.34 -38.25 -15.70
CA PRO A 4 -30.33 -37.48 -14.96
C PRO A 4 -30.66 -36.15 -15.64
N ARG A 5 -31.97 -35.87 -15.78
CA ARG A 5 -32.59 -34.63 -16.28
C ARG A 5 -32.31 -33.47 -15.32
N ARG A 6 -31.80 -32.36 -15.85
CA ARG A 6 -31.75 -31.09 -15.16
C ARG A 6 -33.15 -30.50 -15.01
N ARG A 7 -33.52 -30.14 -13.75
CA ARG A 7 -34.74 -29.36 -13.47
C ARG A 7 -34.44 -27.88 -13.69
N HIS A 8 -35.22 -27.26 -14.57
CA HIS A 8 -35.30 -25.80 -14.70
C HIS A 8 -36.07 -25.23 -13.49
N VAL A 9 -35.43 -24.31 -12.75
CA VAL A 9 -36.12 -23.47 -11.75
C VAL A 9 -36.55 -22.21 -12.48
N ALA A 10 -37.86 -21.95 -12.48
CA ALA A 10 -38.44 -20.76 -13.08
C ALA A 10 -38.19 -19.53 -12.18
N ILE A 11 -37.75 -18.43 -12.81
CA ILE A 11 -37.56 -17.13 -12.16
C ILE A 11 -38.93 -16.41 -12.18
N PRO A 12 -39.45 -15.89 -11.06
CA PRO A 12 -40.71 -15.14 -11.06
C PRO A 12 -40.52 -13.74 -11.68
N ASP A 13 -41.48 -13.37 -12.52
CA ASP A 13 -41.60 -12.09 -13.24
C ASP A 13 -41.83 -10.90 -12.27
N ALA A 14 -40.93 -9.91 -12.33
CA ALA A 14 -40.90 -8.73 -11.44
C ALA A 14 -41.75 -7.53 -11.94
N SER A 15 -42.79 -7.76 -12.77
CA SER A 15 -43.52 -6.67 -13.45
C SER A 15 -44.87 -6.26 -12.84
N ARG A 16 -45.19 -6.58 -11.57
CA ARG A 16 -46.47 -6.24 -10.96
C ARG A 16 -46.39 -5.58 -9.60
N TYR A 17 -45.79 -4.38 -9.52
CA TYR A 17 -46.06 -3.46 -8.41
C TYR A 17 -46.17 -2.02 -8.94
N SER A 18 -47.40 -1.54 -9.01
CA SER A 18 -47.73 -0.15 -9.35
C SER A 18 -47.59 0.75 -8.14
N ARG A 19 -46.99 1.96 -8.33
CA ARG A 19 -46.80 3.01 -7.32
C ARG A 19 -48.07 3.63 -6.76
N ARG A 20 -49.28 3.10 -7.10
CA ARG A 20 -50.57 3.68 -6.68
C ARG A 20 -51.24 3.01 -5.47
N ASP A 21 -50.76 1.87 -5.01
CA ASP A 21 -51.42 1.12 -3.92
C ASP A 21 -50.91 1.45 -2.49
N PHE A 22 -50.10 2.50 -2.34
CA PHE A 22 -49.54 2.87 -1.04
C PHE A 22 -50.26 4.01 -0.28
N LEU A 23 -51.41 4.50 -0.77
CA LEU A 23 -52.06 5.67 -0.21
C LEU A 23 -53.54 5.46 0.23
N ALA A 24 -53.90 4.29 0.73
CA ALA A 24 -55.24 4.07 1.26
C ALA A 24 -55.22 3.15 2.49
N SER A 25 -54.83 3.69 3.65
CA SER A 25 -55.34 3.31 4.99
C SER A 25 -54.59 4.05 6.13
N THR A 26 -55.04 5.24 6.49
CA THR A 26 -54.70 5.85 7.77
C THR A 26 -55.94 6.37 8.48
N GLY A 27 -56.47 5.50 9.34
CA GLY A 27 -57.40 5.93 10.40
C GLY A 27 -56.63 6.71 11.46
N ILE A 28 -57.11 7.92 11.76
CA ILE A 28 -56.55 8.83 12.78
C ILE A 28 -57.04 8.38 14.14
N THR A 29 -56.11 7.97 15.02
CA THR A 29 -56.34 7.96 16.50
C THR A 29 -55.19 8.73 17.15
N GLY A 30 -55.56 9.79 17.89
CA GLY A 30 -54.61 10.71 18.48
C GLY A 30 -53.70 10.04 19.55
N ALA A 31 -52.43 10.26 19.44
CA ALA A 31 -51.45 9.97 20.47
C ALA A 31 -50.50 11.17 20.62
N ALA A 32 -50.29 11.57 21.87
CA ALA A 32 -49.47 12.72 22.26
C ALA A 32 -48.07 12.65 21.67
N ILE A 33 -47.66 13.73 21.03
CA ILE A 33 -46.28 13.87 20.47
C ILE A 33 -45.35 14.19 21.60
N ILE A 34 -44.59 13.20 22.08
CA ILE A 34 -43.39 13.43 22.90
C ILE A 34 -42.26 13.75 21.90
N ALA A 35 -41.85 15.01 21.85
CA ALA A 35 -40.71 15.42 21.04
C ALA A 35 -39.41 14.73 21.54
N PRO A 36 -38.69 14.00 20.72
CA PRO A 36 -37.39 13.48 21.13
C PRO A 36 -36.41 14.64 21.31
N ALA A 37 -35.75 14.69 22.45
CA ALA A 37 -34.67 15.62 22.73
C ALA A 37 -33.56 15.41 21.68
N PHE A 38 -33.28 16.43 20.88
CA PHE A 38 -32.23 16.43 19.91
C PHE A 38 -30.87 16.51 20.65
N VAL A 39 -30.23 15.36 20.87
CA VAL A 39 -28.86 15.31 21.33
C VAL A 39 -27.96 15.62 20.15
N PRO A 40 -27.17 16.72 20.17
CA PRO A 40 -26.26 16.99 19.05
C PRO A 40 -25.18 15.91 19.04
N MET A 41 -25.27 15.00 18.08
CA MET A 41 -24.21 14.05 17.76
C MET A 41 -23.00 14.88 17.31
N LYS A 42 -21.90 14.85 18.10
CA LYS A 42 -20.62 15.36 17.67
C LYS A 42 -20.22 14.58 16.40
N VAL A 43 -20.42 15.18 15.24
CA VAL A 43 -19.84 14.69 13.99
C VAL A 43 -18.34 14.88 14.12
N THR A 44 -17.63 13.82 14.48
CA THR A 44 -16.17 13.79 14.36
C THR A 44 -15.88 13.86 12.87
N ALA A 45 -15.34 14.99 12.41
CA ALA A 45 -14.92 15.15 11.03
C ALA A 45 -13.96 14.00 10.67
N ALA A 46 -14.31 13.24 9.63
CA ALA A 46 -13.38 12.27 9.06
C ALA A 46 -12.09 13.02 8.71
N PRO A 47 -10.90 12.42 8.94
CA PRO A 47 -9.65 13.07 8.57
C PRO A 47 -9.71 13.45 7.10
N SER A 48 -9.50 14.74 6.82
CA SER A 48 -9.45 15.28 5.47
C SER A 48 -8.44 14.47 4.66
N ALA A 49 -8.87 13.89 3.54
CA ALA A 49 -7.97 13.17 2.65
C ALA A 49 -6.87 14.16 2.23
N VAL A 50 -5.61 13.81 2.51
CA VAL A 50 -4.46 14.61 2.09
C VAL A 50 -4.44 14.60 0.57
N THR A 51 -4.62 15.76 -0.06
CA THR A 51 -4.75 15.90 -1.52
C THR A 51 -3.49 16.45 -2.18
N GLU A 52 -2.53 16.93 -1.38
CA GLU A 52 -1.32 17.56 -1.90
C GLU A 52 -0.09 16.67 -1.77
N ALA A 53 0.80 16.74 -2.77
CA ALA A 53 2.07 16.07 -2.74
C ALA A 53 2.96 16.68 -1.64
N ARG A 54 3.62 15.81 -0.86
CA ARG A 54 4.58 16.19 0.18
C ARG A 54 5.98 16.15 -0.38
N ALA A 55 6.65 17.29 -0.52
CA ALA A 55 8.07 17.35 -0.85
C ALA A 55 8.89 16.68 0.27
N LEU A 56 9.86 15.88 -0.11
CA LEU A 56 10.83 15.31 0.82
C LEU A 56 12.04 16.26 0.95
N PRO A 57 12.72 16.29 2.11
CA PRO A 57 14.02 16.96 2.22
C PRO A 57 14.99 16.43 1.16
N ALA A 58 15.99 17.24 0.77
CA ALA A 58 17.03 16.77 -0.14
C ALA A 58 17.75 15.55 0.48
N PRO A 59 17.93 14.43 -0.28
CA PRO A 59 18.53 13.23 0.25
C PRO A 59 20.03 13.43 0.48
N ALA A 60 20.55 12.91 1.59
CA ALA A 60 21.99 12.81 1.84
C ALA A 60 22.57 11.73 0.90
N LYS A 61 23.45 12.14 -0.02
CA LYS A 61 24.08 11.26 -1.01
C LYS A 61 25.47 10.79 -0.58
N GLU A 62 25.94 11.32 0.54
CA GLU A 62 27.25 11.03 1.13
C GLU A 62 27.06 10.63 2.59
N GLY A 63 28.01 9.87 3.14
CA GLY A 63 27.96 9.39 4.52
C GLY A 63 27.46 7.95 4.65
N GLY A 64 26.90 7.65 5.80
CA GLY A 64 26.52 6.28 6.18
C GLY A 64 27.71 5.41 6.59
N MET A 65 27.48 4.10 6.67
CA MET A 65 28.49 3.10 7.04
C MET A 65 29.22 2.56 5.81
N PRO A 66 30.52 2.21 5.90
CA PRO A 66 31.20 1.51 4.81
C PRO A 66 30.41 0.27 4.33
N LEU A 67 30.34 0.06 3.02
CA LEU A 67 29.51 -0.98 2.41
C LEU A 67 29.76 -2.38 3.04
N MET A 68 31.02 -2.77 3.23
CA MET A 68 31.35 -4.09 3.78
C MET A 68 30.85 -4.25 5.22
N GLN A 69 30.85 -3.17 6.00
CA GLN A 69 30.30 -3.16 7.34
C GLN A 69 28.77 -3.26 7.31
N ALA A 70 28.10 -2.53 6.42
CA ALA A 70 26.64 -2.63 6.22
C ALA A 70 26.22 -4.05 5.81
N LEU A 71 26.96 -4.69 4.88
CA LEU A 71 26.74 -6.07 4.49
C LEU A 71 26.88 -7.05 5.66
N ASN A 72 27.90 -6.86 6.52
CA ASN A 72 28.12 -7.69 7.70
C ASN A 72 27.02 -7.55 8.75
N LEU A 73 26.43 -6.36 8.89
CA LEU A 73 25.37 -6.07 9.87
C LEU A 73 23.95 -6.34 9.34
N ARG A 74 23.75 -6.36 8.03
CA ARG A 74 22.44 -6.56 7.40
C ARG A 74 21.78 -7.85 7.90
N ARG A 75 20.57 -7.73 8.42
CA ARG A 75 19.71 -8.86 8.86
C ARG A 75 18.25 -8.56 8.67
N SER A 76 17.40 -9.58 8.67
CA SER A 76 15.95 -9.45 8.72
C SER A 76 15.51 -9.39 10.17
N THR A 77 14.93 -8.25 10.58
CA THR A 77 14.41 -8.01 11.93
C THR A 77 12.90 -7.86 11.85
N ARG A 78 12.17 -8.51 12.76
CA ARG A 78 10.71 -8.56 12.80
C ARG A 78 10.10 -7.93 14.04
N GLU A 79 10.92 -7.32 14.87
CA GLU A 79 10.53 -6.59 16.07
C GLU A 79 10.83 -5.11 15.88
N PHE A 80 9.77 -4.30 15.91
CA PHE A 80 9.83 -2.88 15.61
C PHE A 80 9.26 -2.08 16.78
N SER A 81 9.87 -0.92 17.08
CA SER A 81 9.25 0.09 17.91
C SER A 81 8.24 0.90 17.08
N GLU A 82 7.30 1.56 17.75
CA GLU A 82 6.33 2.46 17.13
C GLU A 82 6.91 3.86 16.84
N ARG A 83 8.19 4.07 17.11
CA ARG A 83 8.88 5.34 16.89
C ARG A 83 8.79 5.73 15.42
N LYS A 84 8.28 6.94 15.16
CA LYS A 84 8.15 7.50 13.81
C LYS A 84 9.52 7.70 13.16
N ILE A 85 9.58 7.47 11.85
CA ILE A 85 10.79 7.74 11.06
C ILE A 85 10.83 9.24 10.76
N PRO A 86 11.91 9.96 11.10
CA PRO A 86 12.07 11.36 10.77
C PRO A 86 12.04 11.61 9.26
N ALA A 87 11.57 12.78 8.84
CA ALA A 87 11.42 13.12 7.42
C ALA A 87 12.73 13.00 6.61
N GLN A 88 13.87 13.38 7.20
CA GLN A 88 15.18 13.24 6.55
C GLN A 88 15.56 11.76 6.36
N VAL A 89 15.36 10.93 7.38
CA VAL A 89 15.65 9.49 7.30
C VAL A 89 14.74 8.78 6.28
N LEU A 90 13.47 9.17 6.21
CA LEU A 90 12.53 8.70 5.19
C LEU A 90 12.97 9.11 3.77
N SER A 91 13.41 10.36 3.62
CA SER A 91 13.94 10.89 2.36
C SER A 91 15.14 10.07 1.87
N ASP A 92 16.13 9.91 2.74
CA ASP A 92 17.37 9.18 2.43
C ASP A 92 17.08 7.71 2.11
N LEU A 93 16.18 7.07 2.88
CA LEU A 93 15.73 5.70 2.65
C LEU A 93 15.09 5.53 1.27
N LEU A 94 14.16 6.40 0.91
CA LEU A 94 13.44 6.31 -0.37
C LEU A 94 14.39 6.59 -1.54
N TRP A 95 15.32 7.54 -1.39
CA TRP A 95 16.34 7.77 -2.38
C TRP A 95 17.30 6.57 -2.51
N ALA A 96 17.78 6.02 -1.41
CA ALA A 96 18.63 4.84 -1.43
C ALA A 96 17.91 3.64 -2.07
N ALA A 97 16.62 3.46 -1.78
CA ALA A 97 15.79 2.40 -2.34
C ALA A 97 15.69 2.50 -3.87
N TYR A 98 15.20 3.65 -4.39
CA TYR A 98 14.85 3.78 -5.80
C TYR A 98 14.90 5.22 -6.32
N GLY A 99 15.76 6.07 -5.74
CA GLY A 99 15.94 7.45 -6.17
C GLY A 99 16.63 7.58 -7.53
N VAL A 100 16.47 8.74 -8.18
CA VAL A 100 17.24 9.10 -9.38
C VAL A 100 18.68 9.42 -8.96
N ASN A 101 19.66 8.74 -9.54
CA ASN A 101 21.07 8.91 -9.18
C ASN A 101 21.94 9.44 -10.33
N ARG A 102 21.37 9.65 -11.53
CA ARG A 102 22.09 10.18 -12.69
C ARG A 102 21.17 10.95 -13.64
N PRO A 103 21.73 11.81 -14.53
CA PRO A 103 20.93 12.68 -15.40
C PRO A 103 20.01 11.95 -16.39
N SER A 104 20.33 10.71 -16.76
CA SER A 104 19.46 9.84 -17.62
C SER A 104 18.11 9.53 -16.97
N GLY A 105 17.96 9.76 -15.66
CA GLY A 105 16.77 9.38 -14.89
C GLY A 105 16.81 7.95 -14.36
N ASP A 106 17.91 7.22 -14.57
CA ASP A 106 18.13 5.91 -13.99
C ASP A 106 18.17 5.95 -12.46
N ARG A 107 17.97 4.80 -11.84
CA ARG A 107 17.73 4.66 -10.41
C ARG A 107 18.94 4.12 -9.66
N THR A 108 18.90 4.23 -8.35
CA THR A 108 19.86 3.60 -7.43
C THR A 108 19.82 2.06 -7.50
N ALA A 109 18.68 1.48 -7.82
CA ALA A 109 18.54 0.05 -8.14
C ALA A 109 18.44 -0.14 -9.66
N PRO A 110 19.02 -1.23 -10.22
CA PRO A 110 18.83 -1.56 -11.62
C PRO A 110 17.38 -1.97 -11.91
N CYS A 111 16.97 -1.90 -13.17
CA CYS A 111 15.67 -2.35 -13.63
C CYS A 111 15.80 -3.09 -14.97
N TRP A 112 14.83 -3.97 -15.23
CA TRP A 112 14.81 -4.77 -16.44
C TRP A 112 14.84 -3.89 -17.71
N ARG A 113 15.86 -4.09 -18.54
CA ARG A 113 16.08 -3.38 -19.82
C ARG A 113 15.92 -1.86 -19.73
N HIS A 114 16.29 -1.24 -18.62
CA HIS A 114 16.09 0.19 -18.31
C HIS A 114 14.62 0.64 -18.31
N ILE A 115 13.66 -0.29 -18.24
CA ILE A 115 12.24 0.01 -18.12
C ILE A 115 11.86 0.04 -16.64
N ILE A 116 11.40 1.20 -16.15
CA ILE A 116 10.95 1.35 -14.78
C ILE A 116 9.59 0.68 -14.63
N VAL A 117 9.57 -0.51 -14.06
CA VAL A 117 8.37 -1.34 -13.91
C VAL A 117 7.82 -1.38 -12.48
N ILE A 118 8.63 -0.99 -11.49
CA ILE A 118 8.21 -0.96 -10.09
C ILE A 118 7.89 0.47 -9.66
N ASP A 119 6.74 0.64 -9.05
CA ASP A 119 6.34 1.81 -8.29
C ASP A 119 6.46 1.49 -6.79
N VAL A 120 7.10 2.39 -6.01
CA VAL A 120 7.32 2.20 -4.57
C VAL A 120 6.30 3.02 -3.79
N TYR A 121 5.50 2.35 -2.99
CA TYR A 121 4.54 2.99 -2.10
C TYR A 121 5.04 2.92 -0.65
N ALA A 122 4.81 3.99 0.10
CA ALA A 122 5.05 4.08 1.53
C ALA A 122 3.71 4.08 2.27
N ALA A 123 3.41 2.97 2.97
CA ALA A 123 2.26 2.87 3.85
C ALA A 123 2.67 3.29 5.26
N MET A 124 2.11 4.39 5.74
CA MET A 124 2.37 5.02 7.03
C MET A 124 1.06 5.25 7.79
N GLU A 125 1.14 5.68 9.05
CA GLU A 125 -0.03 5.99 9.89
C GLU A 125 -0.92 7.07 9.28
N ASP A 126 -0.31 8.05 8.61
CA ASP A 126 -1.01 9.17 7.98
C ASP A 126 -1.51 8.87 6.55
N GLY A 127 -1.33 7.65 6.07
CA GLY A 127 -1.87 7.19 4.80
C GLY A 127 -0.89 6.40 3.92
N LEU A 128 -1.36 6.13 2.71
CA LEU A 128 -0.58 5.49 1.66
C LEU A 128 -0.06 6.57 0.69
N TRP A 129 1.20 6.48 0.34
CA TRP A 129 1.90 7.47 -0.48
C TRP A 129 2.67 6.80 -1.60
N LEU A 130 2.54 7.28 -2.83
CA LEU A 130 3.42 6.90 -3.93
C LEU A 130 4.69 7.77 -3.89
N TYR A 131 5.85 7.13 -3.89
CA TYR A 131 7.11 7.85 -4.05
C TYR A 131 7.32 8.27 -5.51
N ASP A 132 7.45 9.57 -5.75
CA ASP A 132 7.87 10.16 -7.03
C ASP A 132 9.38 10.46 -6.97
N PRO A 133 10.24 9.62 -7.56
CA PRO A 133 11.69 9.81 -7.49
C PRO A 133 12.19 10.97 -8.34
N LYS A 134 11.43 11.44 -9.36
CA LYS A 134 11.82 12.58 -10.19
C LYS A 134 11.65 13.91 -9.44
N ARG A 135 10.54 14.02 -8.73
CA ARG A 135 10.22 15.19 -7.91
C ARG A 135 10.77 15.07 -6.49
N HIS A 136 11.26 13.90 -6.12
CA HIS A 136 11.64 13.52 -4.76
C HIS A 136 10.55 13.90 -3.75
N ALA A 137 9.36 13.36 -3.97
CA ALA A 137 8.16 13.69 -3.23
C ALA A 137 7.27 12.47 -2.99
N LEU A 138 6.40 12.58 -2.01
CA LEU A 138 5.33 11.62 -1.74
C LEU A 138 4.02 12.15 -2.31
N VAL A 139 3.41 11.41 -3.23
CA VAL A 139 2.10 11.70 -3.80
C VAL A 139 1.05 10.94 -3.01
N PRO A 140 0.02 11.61 -2.47
CA PRO A 140 -0.98 10.95 -1.65
C PRO A 140 -1.81 9.95 -2.47
N HIS A 141 -2.13 8.82 -1.86
CA HIS A 141 -3.00 7.79 -2.41
C HIS A 141 -4.29 7.70 -1.58
N PRO A 142 -5.49 7.54 -2.18
CA PRO A 142 -6.76 7.64 -1.47
C PRO A 142 -7.09 6.45 -0.56
N ALA A 143 -6.19 5.50 -0.37
CA ALA A 143 -6.44 4.30 0.44
C ALA A 143 -6.35 4.52 1.96
N GLY A 144 -5.82 5.66 2.44
CA GLY A 144 -5.59 5.90 3.87
C GLY A 144 -4.53 4.98 4.48
N ASP A 145 -4.62 4.73 5.80
CA ASP A 145 -3.70 3.81 6.50
C ASP A 145 -4.04 2.35 6.20
N ILE A 146 -3.20 1.71 5.42
CA ILE A 146 -3.32 0.30 5.05
C ILE A 146 -2.17 -0.56 5.60
N ARG A 147 -1.39 -0.08 6.58
CA ARG A 147 -0.24 -0.81 7.12
C ARG A 147 -0.58 -2.26 7.49
N ALA A 148 -1.71 -2.48 8.17
CA ALA A 148 -2.15 -3.81 8.58
C ALA A 148 -2.46 -4.76 7.39
N GLN A 149 -2.77 -4.23 6.20
CA GLN A 149 -3.01 -5.01 5.00
C GLN A 149 -1.73 -5.36 4.24
N THR A 150 -0.61 -4.68 4.53
CA THR A 150 0.67 -4.91 3.83
C THR A 150 1.34 -6.23 4.18
N GLY A 151 0.85 -6.99 5.15
CA GLY A 151 1.39 -8.29 5.54
C GLY A 151 0.46 -9.07 6.45
N GLN A 152 0.71 -10.37 6.53
CA GLN A 152 -0.04 -11.29 7.41
C GLN A 152 0.50 -11.27 8.85
N GLN A 153 1.70 -10.75 9.07
CA GLN A 153 2.31 -10.64 10.39
C GLN A 153 1.82 -9.39 11.11
N GLU A 154 1.51 -9.51 12.39
CA GLU A 154 0.95 -8.46 13.22
C GLU A 154 1.82 -7.19 13.27
N PHE A 155 3.14 -7.36 13.29
CA PHE A 155 4.06 -6.23 13.33
C PHE A 155 3.91 -5.28 12.13
N ALA A 156 3.42 -5.76 10.98
CA ALA A 156 3.20 -4.90 9.82
C ALA A 156 2.22 -3.75 10.09
N GLY A 157 1.18 -4.01 10.88
CA GLY A 157 0.19 -3.00 11.25
C GLY A 157 0.69 -1.97 12.27
N ARG A 158 1.71 -2.31 13.05
CA ARG A 158 2.26 -1.45 14.12
C ARG A 158 3.52 -0.70 13.74
N ALA A 159 4.29 -1.25 12.81
CA ALA A 159 5.52 -0.62 12.35
C ALA A 159 5.25 0.76 11.71
N PRO A 160 6.16 1.72 11.85
CA PRO A 160 5.95 3.09 11.35
C PRO A 160 5.87 3.18 9.83
N LEU A 161 6.48 2.24 9.11
CA LEU A 161 6.54 2.25 7.65
C LEU A 161 6.51 0.84 7.06
N ASN A 162 5.70 0.65 6.03
CA ASN A 162 5.83 -0.48 5.12
C ASN A 162 5.99 0.05 3.69
N LEU A 163 7.06 -0.34 3.03
CA LEU A 163 7.20 -0.16 1.60
C LEU A 163 6.44 -1.27 0.88
N VAL A 164 5.68 -0.91 -0.14
CA VAL A 164 4.98 -1.85 -1.02
C VAL A 164 5.49 -1.65 -2.43
N TYR A 165 6.01 -2.71 -3.03
CA TYR A 165 6.54 -2.72 -4.39
C TYR A 165 5.45 -3.18 -5.34
N VAL A 166 4.94 -2.26 -6.13
CA VAL A 166 3.87 -2.51 -7.11
C VAL A 166 4.45 -2.56 -8.49
N ALA A 167 4.23 -3.67 -9.17
CA ALA A 167 4.61 -3.85 -10.56
C ALA A 167 3.53 -3.33 -11.49
N ASN A 168 3.95 -2.66 -12.57
CA ASN A 168 3.08 -2.25 -13.66
C ASN A 168 3.33 -3.13 -14.89
N GLY A 169 2.47 -4.13 -15.09
CA GLY A 169 2.60 -5.12 -16.15
C GLY A 169 2.45 -4.55 -17.57
N GLN A 170 1.77 -3.42 -17.75
CA GLN A 170 1.67 -2.76 -19.07
C GLN A 170 3.03 -2.34 -19.62
N ARG A 171 3.94 -1.96 -18.72
CA ARG A 171 5.33 -1.56 -19.13
C ARG A 171 6.18 -2.73 -19.63
N MET A 172 5.65 -3.96 -19.54
CA MET A 172 6.25 -5.22 -20.02
C MET A 172 5.25 -6.01 -20.87
N SER A 173 4.45 -5.33 -21.69
CA SER A 173 3.34 -5.96 -22.45
C SER A 173 3.77 -7.04 -23.41
N GLU A 174 5.03 -7.00 -23.91
CA GLU A 174 5.61 -8.01 -24.78
C GLU A 174 5.99 -9.33 -24.08
N LEU A 175 5.98 -9.36 -22.74
CA LEU A 175 6.31 -10.56 -21.97
C LEU A 175 5.08 -11.37 -21.58
N THR A 176 5.28 -12.68 -21.40
CA THR A 176 4.25 -13.54 -20.77
C THR A 176 4.02 -13.13 -19.31
N PRO A 177 2.83 -13.41 -18.73
CA PRO A 177 2.54 -13.11 -17.33
C PRO A 177 3.59 -13.66 -16.35
N GLU A 178 4.11 -14.86 -16.60
CA GLU A 178 5.13 -15.52 -15.79
C GLU A 178 6.45 -14.73 -15.82
N ASN A 179 6.89 -14.33 -17.01
CA ASN A 179 8.11 -13.55 -17.19
C ASN A 179 7.97 -12.14 -16.62
N ARG A 180 6.80 -11.49 -16.75
CA ARG A 180 6.52 -10.21 -16.08
C ARG A 180 6.69 -10.35 -14.57
N LYS A 181 6.07 -11.40 -13.97
CA LYS A 181 6.19 -11.66 -12.54
C LYS A 181 7.63 -11.92 -12.11
N LEU A 182 8.38 -12.69 -12.90
CA LEU A 182 9.80 -12.98 -12.63
C LEU A 182 10.63 -11.70 -12.59
N TYR A 183 10.62 -10.91 -13.68
CA TYR A 183 11.47 -9.71 -13.76
C TYR A 183 11.06 -8.62 -12.80
N CYS A 184 9.75 -8.40 -12.58
CA CYS A 184 9.29 -7.47 -11.55
C CYS A 184 9.71 -7.92 -10.14
N SER A 185 9.74 -9.24 -9.87
CA SER A 185 10.23 -9.77 -8.59
C SER A 185 11.72 -9.52 -8.40
N VAL A 186 12.51 -9.65 -9.46
CA VAL A 186 13.95 -9.37 -9.45
C VAL A 186 14.20 -7.88 -9.20
N ASP A 187 13.51 -7.00 -9.93
CA ASP A 187 13.64 -5.55 -9.75
C ASP A 187 13.24 -5.11 -8.33
N ALA A 188 12.13 -5.65 -7.80
CA ALA A 188 11.71 -5.39 -6.41
C ALA A 188 12.74 -5.88 -5.39
N ALA A 189 13.41 -7.01 -5.66
CA ALA A 189 14.46 -7.54 -4.79
C ALA A 189 15.72 -6.65 -4.77
N PHE A 190 16.11 -6.07 -5.90
CA PHE A 190 17.20 -5.08 -5.95
C PHE A 190 16.87 -3.85 -5.09
N ILE A 191 15.65 -3.31 -5.22
CA ILE A 191 15.20 -2.19 -4.40
C ILE A 191 15.21 -2.58 -2.93
N GLY A 192 14.69 -3.77 -2.59
CA GLY A 192 14.64 -4.28 -1.22
C GLY A 192 16.03 -4.48 -0.61
N GLN A 193 17.03 -4.88 -1.40
CA GLN A 193 18.41 -4.99 -0.92
C GLN A 193 19.03 -3.62 -0.62
N ASN A 194 18.76 -2.60 -1.44
CA ASN A 194 19.18 -1.24 -1.13
C ASN A 194 18.60 -0.76 0.20
N VAL A 195 17.31 -1.03 0.46
CA VAL A 195 16.66 -0.74 1.75
C VAL A 195 17.34 -1.48 2.90
N TYR A 196 17.68 -2.76 2.73
CA TYR A 196 18.40 -3.52 3.75
C TYR A 196 19.75 -2.89 4.11
N LEU A 197 20.54 -2.51 3.11
CA LEU A 197 21.86 -1.93 3.29
C LEU A 197 21.79 -0.55 3.93
N TYR A 198 20.85 0.29 3.46
CA TYR A 198 20.60 1.59 4.09
C TYR A 198 20.20 1.43 5.55
N CYS A 199 19.21 0.58 5.85
CA CYS A 199 18.77 0.33 7.22
C CYS A 199 19.91 -0.15 8.12
N ALA A 200 20.72 -1.09 7.64
CA ALA A 200 21.88 -1.57 8.39
C ALA A 200 22.88 -0.44 8.68
N SER A 201 23.08 0.49 7.72
CA SER A 201 24.04 1.58 7.86
C SER A 201 23.62 2.67 8.84
N VAL A 202 22.31 2.81 9.11
CA VAL A 202 21.77 3.89 9.97
C VAL A 202 21.08 3.35 11.23
N GLY A 203 21.19 2.04 11.52
CA GLY A 203 20.62 1.43 12.72
C GLY A 203 19.11 1.22 12.68
N LEU A 204 18.49 1.16 11.49
CA LEU A 204 17.11 0.77 11.30
C LEU A 204 16.96 -0.75 11.21
N ALA A 205 15.80 -1.24 11.62
CA ALA A 205 15.34 -2.62 11.42
C ALA A 205 14.52 -2.71 10.13
N THR A 206 14.65 -3.82 9.41
CA THR A 206 13.83 -4.08 8.22
C THR A 206 13.67 -5.57 7.93
N VAL A 207 12.58 -5.92 7.22
CA VAL A 207 12.36 -7.26 6.67
C VAL A 207 11.58 -7.20 5.36
N PHE A 208 12.15 -7.78 4.29
CA PHE A 208 11.50 -8.01 3.01
C PHE A 208 10.58 -9.22 3.11
N ARG A 209 9.33 -9.11 2.64
CA ARG A 209 8.29 -10.09 2.93
C ARG A 209 7.50 -10.51 1.69
N GLY A 210 7.30 -11.83 1.56
CA GLY A 210 6.33 -12.45 0.64
C GLY A 210 5.05 -12.93 1.35
N ALA A 211 5.00 -12.90 2.71
CA ALA A 211 3.81 -13.27 3.47
C ALA A 211 2.79 -12.11 3.45
N VAL A 212 2.12 -11.97 2.31
CA VAL A 212 1.14 -10.92 1.97
C VAL A 212 -0.10 -11.59 1.40
N ASP A 213 -1.27 -11.14 1.77
CA ASP A 213 -2.50 -11.45 1.06
C ASP A 213 -2.58 -10.51 -0.17
N TYR A 214 -1.96 -10.96 -1.26
CA TYR A 214 -1.81 -10.17 -2.48
C TYR A 214 -3.15 -9.65 -3.04
N PRO A 215 -4.22 -10.48 -3.17
CA PRO A 215 -5.51 -9.98 -3.66
C PRO A 215 -6.16 -8.97 -2.72
N LYS A 216 -6.05 -9.14 -1.41
CA LYS A 216 -6.60 -8.21 -0.42
C LYS A 216 -5.86 -6.87 -0.47
N LEU A 217 -4.52 -6.90 -0.53
CA LEU A 217 -3.71 -5.68 -0.60
C LEU A 217 -3.93 -4.94 -1.92
N ALA A 218 -4.00 -5.64 -3.06
CA ALA A 218 -4.29 -5.03 -4.35
C ALA A 218 -5.64 -4.30 -4.35
N ARG A 219 -6.69 -4.90 -3.77
CA ARG A 219 -8.00 -4.24 -3.59
C ARG A 219 -7.91 -3.03 -2.67
N ALA A 220 -7.22 -3.12 -1.53
CA ALA A 220 -7.04 -2.00 -0.61
C ALA A 220 -6.31 -0.82 -1.27
N MET A 221 -5.33 -1.10 -2.11
CA MET A 221 -4.59 -0.13 -2.91
C MET A 221 -5.33 0.32 -4.17
N ARG A 222 -6.50 -0.25 -4.50
CA ARG A 222 -7.26 0.05 -5.73
C ARG A 222 -6.40 -0.06 -6.99
N LEU A 223 -5.55 -1.10 -7.04
CA LEU A 223 -4.67 -1.31 -8.19
C LEU A 223 -5.46 -1.65 -9.45
N ASP A 224 -4.99 -1.13 -10.59
CA ASP A 224 -5.53 -1.46 -11.90
C ASP A 224 -5.26 -2.93 -12.27
N HIS A 225 -5.96 -3.45 -13.30
CA HIS A 225 -5.89 -4.86 -13.70
C HIS A 225 -4.48 -5.31 -14.13
N ASP A 226 -3.64 -4.40 -14.63
CA ASP A 226 -2.26 -4.70 -15.03
C ASP A 226 -1.23 -4.43 -13.91
N GLN A 227 -1.68 -3.95 -12.77
CA GLN A 227 -0.83 -3.72 -11.60
C GLN A 227 -0.95 -4.89 -10.63
N PHE A 228 0.17 -5.26 -10.03
CA PHE A 228 0.18 -6.26 -8.97
C PHE A 228 1.26 -5.96 -7.93
N VAL A 229 0.98 -6.34 -6.69
CA VAL A 229 1.97 -6.27 -5.62
C VAL A 229 3.02 -7.35 -5.84
N ALA A 230 4.29 -6.97 -5.98
CA ALA A 230 5.40 -7.91 -6.04
C ALA A 230 5.78 -8.37 -4.64
N PHE A 231 6.13 -7.42 -3.74
CA PHE A 231 6.52 -7.69 -2.36
C PHE A 231 6.19 -6.49 -1.46
N ALA A 232 6.34 -6.69 -0.15
CA ALA A 232 6.33 -5.62 0.83
C ALA A 232 7.57 -5.70 1.72
N GLN A 233 7.97 -4.56 2.31
CA GLN A 233 9.12 -4.49 3.21
C GLN A 233 8.81 -3.57 4.38
N THR A 234 8.87 -4.10 5.60
CA THR A 234 8.67 -3.31 6.82
C THR A 234 9.97 -2.64 7.21
N VAL A 235 9.89 -1.38 7.63
CA VAL A 235 11.00 -0.56 8.11
C VAL A 235 10.59 0.18 9.38
N GLY A 236 11.48 0.25 10.34
CA GLY A 236 11.30 0.98 11.60
C GLY A 236 12.56 0.94 12.45
N TYR A 237 12.49 1.53 13.63
CA TYR A 237 13.56 1.32 14.62
C TYR A 237 13.40 -0.07 15.24
N PRO A 238 14.49 -0.76 15.60
CA PRO A 238 14.40 -2.00 16.35
C PRO A 238 13.70 -1.74 17.69
N LYS A 239 12.94 -2.74 18.16
CA LYS A 239 12.43 -2.74 19.53
C LYS A 239 13.63 -2.89 20.46
N GLU A 240 13.73 -2.00 21.43
CA GLU A 240 14.73 -2.13 22.50
C GLU A 240 14.45 -3.42 23.29
N ALA A 241 15.55 -4.11 23.67
CA ALA A 241 15.49 -5.37 24.41
C ALA A 241 15.06 -5.13 25.88
#